data_e51dac6563997ebfd650d0b542d810be
#
_entry.id   e51dac6563997ebfd650d0b542d810be
#
_cell.length_a   1.000
_cell.length_b   1.000
_cell.length_c   1.000
_cell.angle_alpha   90.00
_cell.angle_beta   90.00
_cell.angle_gamma   90.00
#
_symmetry.space_group_name_H-M   'P 1'
#
loop_
_entity.id
_entity.type
_entity.pdbx_description
1 polymer ?
#
loop_
_entity_poly.entity_id
_entity_poly.type
_entity_poly.pdbx_seq_one_letter_code
_entity_poly.pdbx_strand_id
1 'polypeptide(L)'
;QWSSVTVPFVTFASMAESNTVLKNIAFSGGIIYDITGDSKFSTTQINLGSGYKLPFIPDSLGKIRLGIQPTITQKKIDLDALMFDNQYNGFFYDGNLSNGEVLPRLSRWHFDFAVGIQYDLQLTKSVKVRTSFAGFNLLSPKQSFFNNNNIRLDRRLSLQIDGEYKLYGKILLKP
;
A
#
# COMPACT_ATOMS: atom_id res chain seq x y z
N GLN A 1 8.06 15.72 -1.23
CA GLN A 1 7.52 16.50 -0.11
C GLN A 1 8.40 16.29 1.12
N TRP A 2 8.57 17.29 1.98
CA TRP A 2 9.38 17.22 3.21
C TRP A 2 10.90 17.06 2.99
N SER A 3 11.42 17.47 1.84
CA SER A 3 12.88 17.44 1.56
C SER A 3 13.69 18.52 2.29
N SER A 4 13.02 19.48 2.91
CA SER A 4 13.65 20.60 3.64
C SER A 4 13.77 20.37 5.16
N VAL A 5 13.37 19.19 5.66
CA VAL A 5 13.60 18.81 7.05
C VAL A 5 14.99 18.18 7.21
N THR A 6 15.56 18.23 8.40
CA THR A 6 16.93 17.77 8.71
C THR A 6 17.18 16.32 8.30
N VAL A 7 16.16 15.45 8.43
CA VAL A 7 16.17 14.08 7.91
C VAL A 7 14.97 13.88 6.97
N PRO A 8 15.20 13.82 5.66
CA PRO A 8 14.13 13.75 4.69
C PRO A 8 13.39 12.40 4.72
N PHE A 9 12.10 12.48 4.41
CA PHE A 9 11.31 11.29 4.11
C PHE A 9 11.61 10.84 2.68
N VAL A 10 11.98 9.59 2.50
CA VAL A 10 12.33 9.04 1.18
C VAL A 10 11.44 7.83 0.92
N THR A 11 10.66 7.90 -0.15
CA THR A 11 9.85 6.80 -0.64
C THR A 11 10.30 6.39 -2.02
N PHE A 12 10.62 5.13 -2.20
CA PHE A 12 10.83 4.49 -3.50
C PHE A 12 9.64 3.57 -3.77
N ALA A 13 9.05 3.67 -4.96
CA ALA A 13 7.98 2.78 -5.40
C ALA A 13 8.21 2.35 -6.85
N SER A 14 8.03 1.06 -7.11
CA SER A 14 8.07 0.47 -8.44
C SER A 14 6.89 -0.49 -8.59
N MET A 15 6.19 -0.39 -9.71
CA MET A 15 5.03 -1.24 -10.00
C MET A 15 5.07 -1.70 -11.45
N ALA A 16 4.62 -2.92 -11.69
CA ALA A 16 4.44 -3.49 -13.02
C ALA A 16 3.11 -4.22 -13.09
N GLU A 17 2.46 -4.16 -14.23
CA GLU A 17 1.22 -4.89 -14.50
C GLU A 17 1.23 -5.53 -15.89
N SER A 18 0.56 -6.65 -16.04
CA SER A 18 0.37 -7.33 -17.32
C SER A 18 -1.04 -7.94 -17.38
N ASN A 19 -1.70 -7.69 -18.50
CA ASN A 19 -3.03 -8.23 -18.82
C ASN A 19 -3.03 -9.15 -20.06
N THR A 20 -1.84 -9.49 -20.56
CA THR A 20 -1.65 -10.21 -21.82
C THR A 20 -1.20 -11.66 -21.66
N VAL A 21 -0.76 -12.06 -20.46
CA VAL A 21 -0.17 -13.38 -20.20
C VAL A 21 -1.23 -14.49 -20.29
N LEU A 22 -2.40 -14.25 -19.71
CA LEU A 22 -3.51 -15.21 -19.73
C LEU A 22 -4.81 -14.53 -20.12
N LYS A 23 -5.67 -15.26 -20.85
CA LYS A 23 -6.99 -14.76 -21.25
C LYS A 23 -7.83 -14.48 -20.00
N ASN A 24 -8.38 -13.27 -19.90
CA ASN A 24 -9.23 -12.80 -18.80
C ASN A 24 -8.53 -12.67 -17.43
N ILE A 25 -7.23 -12.90 -17.33
CA ILE A 25 -6.47 -12.73 -16.09
C ILE A 25 -5.43 -11.62 -16.27
N ALA A 26 -5.40 -10.71 -15.33
CA ALA A 26 -4.37 -9.69 -15.20
C ALA A 26 -3.52 -9.98 -13.96
N PHE A 27 -2.24 -9.66 -14.03
CA PHE A 27 -1.31 -9.73 -12.90
C PHE A 27 -0.68 -8.38 -12.67
N SER A 28 -0.40 -8.09 -11.41
CA SER A 28 0.39 -6.91 -11.02
C SER A 28 1.37 -7.29 -9.92
N GLY A 29 2.46 -6.57 -9.87
CA GLY A 29 3.45 -6.68 -8.80
C GLY A 29 4.03 -5.33 -8.49
N GLY A 30 4.34 -5.07 -7.22
CA GLY A 30 4.92 -3.80 -6.82
C GLY A 30 5.71 -3.93 -5.54
N ILE A 31 6.71 -3.06 -5.40
CA ILE A 31 7.47 -2.87 -4.19
C ILE A 31 7.43 -1.40 -3.81
N ILE A 32 7.22 -1.15 -2.53
CA ILE A 32 7.30 0.17 -1.92
C ILE A 32 8.30 0.08 -0.79
N TYR A 33 9.26 0.99 -0.79
CA TYR A 33 10.23 1.15 0.27
C TYR A 33 10.21 2.57 0.77
N ASP A 34 9.96 2.75 2.05
CA ASP A 34 9.80 4.03 2.71
C ASP A 34 10.74 4.13 3.91
N ILE A 35 11.46 5.25 4.03
CA ILE A 35 12.31 5.58 5.18
C ILE A 35 11.84 6.90 5.75
N THR A 36 11.70 6.94 7.07
CA THR A 36 11.10 8.06 7.78
C THR A 36 11.90 8.41 9.02
N GLY A 37 12.30 9.67 9.12
CA GLY A 37 12.84 10.29 10.33
C GLY A 37 14.19 9.76 10.80
N ASP A 38 14.62 10.28 11.96
CA ASP A 38 15.95 10.04 12.55
C ASP A 38 16.17 8.58 12.95
N SER A 39 15.12 7.89 13.38
CA SER A 39 15.14 6.46 13.71
C SER A 39 15.32 5.55 12.49
N LYS A 40 15.45 6.13 11.27
CA LYS A 40 15.45 5.38 10.01
C LYS A 40 14.32 4.33 9.98
N PHE A 41 13.16 4.72 10.54
CA PHE A 41 11.99 3.85 10.50
C PHE A 41 11.69 3.49 9.05
N SER A 42 11.84 2.22 8.71
CA SER A 42 11.66 1.77 7.34
C SER A 42 10.47 0.83 7.21
N THR A 43 9.76 1.00 6.11
CA THR A 43 8.67 0.11 5.70
C THR A 43 8.99 -0.43 4.31
N THR A 44 9.09 -1.74 4.18
CA THR A 44 9.18 -2.44 2.90
C THR A 44 7.88 -3.18 2.67
N GLN A 45 7.21 -2.89 1.56
CA GLN A 45 5.95 -3.53 1.20
C GLN A 45 6.05 -4.15 -0.18
N ILE A 46 5.70 -5.43 -0.29
CA ILE A 46 5.62 -6.17 -1.55
C ILE A 46 4.15 -6.52 -1.78
N ASN A 47 3.63 -6.10 -2.93
CA ASN A 47 2.27 -6.34 -3.36
C ASN A 47 2.27 -7.25 -4.58
N LEU A 48 1.45 -8.28 -4.58
CA LEU A 48 1.19 -9.12 -5.75
C LEU A 48 -0.31 -9.11 -6.01
N GLY A 49 -0.72 -8.75 -7.21
CA GLY A 49 -2.13 -8.65 -7.56
C GLY A 49 -2.51 -9.60 -8.67
N SER A 50 -3.72 -10.11 -8.61
CA SER A 50 -4.36 -10.82 -9.70
C SER A 50 -5.79 -10.36 -9.86
N GLY A 51 -6.18 -10.11 -11.12
CA GLY A 51 -7.53 -9.72 -11.50
C GLY A 51 -8.10 -10.71 -12.51
N TYR A 52 -9.38 -11.06 -12.36
CA TYR A 52 -10.10 -11.95 -13.26
C TYR A 52 -11.32 -11.25 -13.86
N LYS A 53 -11.39 -11.19 -15.18
CA LYS A 53 -12.57 -10.72 -15.92
C LYS A 53 -13.55 -11.89 -16.08
N LEU A 54 -14.79 -11.71 -15.64
CA LEU A 54 -15.84 -12.70 -15.79
C LEU A 54 -16.30 -12.80 -17.27
N PRO A 55 -15.98 -13.91 -17.98
CA PRO A 55 -16.23 -14.02 -19.42
C PRO A 55 -17.68 -14.36 -19.78
N PHE A 56 -18.46 -14.83 -18.81
CA PHE A 56 -19.83 -15.28 -19.02
C PHE A 56 -20.89 -14.16 -18.94
N ILE A 57 -20.44 -12.92 -18.64
CA ILE A 57 -21.33 -11.76 -18.66
C ILE A 57 -21.25 -11.13 -20.05
N PRO A 58 -22.39 -10.99 -20.77
CA PRO A 58 -22.42 -10.33 -22.07
C PRO A 58 -21.88 -8.90 -21.99
N ASP A 59 -21.06 -8.50 -22.95
CA ASP A 59 -20.47 -7.15 -22.97
C ASP A 59 -21.54 -6.04 -23.04
N SER A 60 -22.77 -6.36 -23.47
CA SER A 60 -23.93 -5.46 -23.46
C SER A 60 -24.41 -5.10 -22.05
N LEU A 61 -24.19 -5.97 -21.07
CA LEU A 61 -24.52 -5.75 -19.66
C LEU A 61 -23.35 -5.17 -18.85
N GLY A 62 -22.22 -4.89 -19.52
CA GLY A 62 -21.01 -4.41 -18.87
C GLY A 62 -19.99 -5.51 -18.57
N LYS A 63 -18.90 -5.14 -17.91
CA LYS A 63 -17.78 -6.05 -17.60
C LYS A 63 -17.54 -6.05 -16.12
N ILE A 64 -17.59 -7.24 -15.51
CA ILE A 64 -17.24 -7.42 -14.10
C ILE A 64 -15.83 -8.01 -14.01
N ARG A 65 -15.03 -7.42 -13.10
CA ARG A 65 -13.71 -7.92 -12.74
C ARG A 65 -13.63 -8.12 -11.23
N LEU A 66 -13.02 -9.21 -10.84
CA LEU A 66 -12.69 -9.51 -9.45
C LEU A 66 -11.18 -9.38 -9.29
N GLY A 67 -10.74 -8.89 -8.14
CA GLY A 67 -9.33 -8.73 -7.83
C GLY A 67 -8.98 -9.22 -6.44
N ILE A 68 -7.78 -9.78 -6.31
CA ILE A 68 -7.16 -10.12 -5.03
C ILE A 68 -5.72 -9.63 -5.04
N GLN A 69 -5.28 -9.09 -3.91
CA GLN A 69 -3.93 -8.58 -3.75
C GLN A 69 -3.36 -8.99 -2.38
N PRO A 70 -2.62 -10.10 -2.29
CA PRO A 70 -1.77 -10.37 -1.14
C PRO A 70 -0.66 -9.33 -1.02
N THR A 71 -0.32 -9.01 0.22
CA THR A 71 0.67 -8.00 0.59
C THR A 71 1.53 -8.54 1.73
N ILE A 72 2.84 -8.43 1.59
CA ILE A 72 3.82 -8.70 2.65
C ILE A 72 4.47 -7.38 3.02
N THR A 73 4.45 -7.05 4.30
CA THR A 73 5.06 -5.81 4.80
C THR A 73 6.05 -6.12 5.90
N GLN A 74 7.24 -5.54 5.79
CA GLN A 74 8.23 -5.46 6.86
C GLN A 74 8.30 -4.02 7.37
N LYS A 75 8.22 -3.85 8.67
CA LYS A 75 8.53 -2.60 9.35
C LYS A 75 9.76 -2.79 10.21
N LYS A 76 10.70 -1.86 10.17
CA LYS A 76 11.94 -1.90 10.93
C LYS A 76 12.21 -0.53 11.54
N ILE A 77 12.70 -0.51 12.79
CA ILE A 77 13.19 0.67 13.46
C ILE A 77 14.67 0.46 13.82
N ASP A 78 15.47 1.51 13.68
CA ASP A 78 16.89 1.52 14.06
C ASP A 78 17.04 2.42 15.29
N LEU A 79 17.19 1.77 16.46
CA LEU A 79 17.36 2.50 17.72
C LEU A 79 18.77 3.11 17.85
N ASP A 80 19.77 2.52 17.21
CA ASP A 80 21.15 3.01 17.27
C ASP A 80 21.32 4.34 16.51
N ALA A 81 20.36 4.67 15.65
CA ALA A 81 20.31 5.95 14.95
C ALA A 81 19.72 7.09 15.82
N LEU A 82 19.13 6.78 16.97
CA LEU A 82 18.52 7.74 17.88
C LEU A 82 19.47 8.11 19.02
N MET A 83 19.31 9.33 19.51
CA MET A 83 19.95 9.82 20.72
C MET A 83 18.90 9.94 21.81
N PHE A 84 19.17 9.38 22.98
CA PHE A 84 18.26 9.37 24.11
C PHE A 84 18.84 10.16 25.28
N ASP A 85 17.96 10.79 26.07
CA ASP A 85 18.38 11.59 27.23
C ASP A 85 19.20 10.78 28.23
N ASN A 86 18.95 9.50 28.38
CA ASN A 86 19.70 8.59 29.25
C ASN A 86 21.16 8.40 28.81
N GLN A 87 21.50 8.77 27.58
CA GLN A 87 22.84 8.71 27.02
C GLN A 87 23.61 10.05 27.19
N TYR A 88 23.04 11.01 27.92
CA TYR A 88 23.67 12.24 28.25
C TYR A 88 24.21 12.19 29.70
N ASN A 89 25.53 12.31 29.88
CA ASN A 89 26.20 12.18 31.18
C ASN A 89 26.25 13.50 31.99
N GLY A 90 25.55 14.52 31.56
CA GLY A 90 25.55 15.86 32.15
C GLY A 90 26.51 16.85 31.48
N PHE A 91 27.46 16.39 30.67
CA PHE A 91 28.44 17.21 29.94
C PHE A 91 28.38 16.98 28.43
N PHE A 92 28.25 15.73 28.00
CA PHE A 92 28.19 15.35 26.58
C PHE A 92 27.40 14.07 26.38
N TYR A 93 27.05 13.81 25.15
CA TYR A 93 26.42 12.55 24.70
C TYR A 93 27.46 11.42 24.68
N ASP A 94 27.15 10.29 25.33
CA ASP A 94 27.95 9.08 25.31
C ASP A 94 27.11 7.90 24.80
N GLY A 95 27.37 7.49 23.56
CA GLY A 95 26.66 6.38 22.91
C GLY A 95 26.91 5.00 23.53
N ASN A 96 27.88 4.88 24.47
CA ASN A 96 28.13 3.62 25.19
C ASN A 96 27.17 3.43 26.38
N LEU A 97 26.51 4.51 26.80
CA LEU A 97 25.50 4.43 27.86
C LEU A 97 24.23 3.74 27.32
N SER A 98 23.57 2.99 28.20
CA SER A 98 22.29 2.39 27.85
C SER A 98 21.26 3.46 27.50
N ASN A 99 20.56 3.29 26.38
CA ASN A 99 19.49 4.18 25.97
C ASN A 99 18.22 4.07 26.85
N GLY A 100 18.14 3.08 27.73
CA GLY A 100 16.99 2.85 28.63
C GLY A 100 15.74 2.30 27.94
N GLU A 101 15.74 2.18 26.62
CA GLU A 101 14.61 1.69 25.84
C GLU A 101 14.75 0.19 25.56
N VAL A 102 13.69 -0.56 25.86
CA VAL A 102 13.63 -2.00 25.58
C VAL A 102 12.50 -2.27 24.61
N LEU A 103 12.83 -2.31 23.32
CA LEU A 103 11.91 -2.81 22.30
C LEU A 103 12.13 -4.31 22.11
N PRO A 104 11.13 -5.15 22.40
CA PRO A 104 11.25 -6.61 22.24
C PRO A 104 11.57 -7.04 20.81
N ARG A 105 11.24 -6.18 19.84
CA ARG A 105 11.47 -6.43 18.42
C ARG A 105 11.80 -5.14 17.69
N LEU A 106 12.89 -5.13 16.93
CA LEU A 106 13.27 -4.02 16.04
C LEU A 106 12.76 -4.22 14.61
N SER A 107 12.27 -5.38 14.27
CA SER A 107 11.70 -5.70 12.97
C SER A 107 10.43 -6.51 13.12
N ARG A 108 9.44 -6.21 12.29
CA ARG A 108 8.17 -6.90 12.25
C ARG A 108 7.69 -7.15 10.84
N TRP A 109 7.35 -8.40 10.58
CA TRP A 109 6.71 -8.84 9.35
C TRP A 109 5.23 -9.05 9.58
N HIS A 110 4.42 -8.68 8.61
CA HIS A 110 3.02 -9.07 8.57
C HIS A 110 2.56 -9.33 7.14
N PHE A 111 1.60 -10.20 7.05
CA PHE A 111 0.91 -10.55 5.81
C PHE A 111 -0.51 -10.00 5.88
N ASP A 112 -1.00 -9.54 4.75
CA ASP A 112 -2.38 -9.09 4.59
C ASP A 112 -2.86 -9.37 3.16
N PHE A 113 -4.13 -9.14 2.90
CA PHE A 113 -4.66 -9.13 1.54
C PHE A 113 -5.80 -8.15 1.38
N ALA A 114 -6.01 -7.74 0.14
CA ALA A 114 -7.14 -6.95 -0.29
C ALA A 114 -7.95 -7.73 -1.32
N VAL A 115 -9.24 -7.48 -1.37
CA VAL A 115 -10.13 -7.96 -2.43
C VAL A 115 -10.92 -6.82 -3.01
N GLY A 116 -11.28 -6.92 -4.28
CA GLY A 116 -12.06 -5.89 -4.94
C GLY A 116 -12.94 -6.45 -6.04
N ILE A 117 -13.97 -5.70 -6.35
CA ILE A 117 -14.84 -5.89 -7.49
C ILE A 117 -14.91 -4.60 -8.27
N GLN A 118 -14.86 -4.70 -9.59
CA GLN A 118 -15.00 -3.59 -10.50
C GLN A 118 -16.08 -3.90 -11.53
N TYR A 119 -16.93 -2.93 -11.78
CA TYR A 119 -17.96 -2.99 -12.81
C TYR A 119 -17.75 -1.85 -13.82
N ASP A 120 -17.52 -2.21 -15.09
CA ASP A 120 -17.41 -1.28 -16.21
C ASP A 120 -18.70 -1.32 -17.01
N LEU A 121 -19.39 -0.19 -17.12
CA LEU A 121 -20.61 -0.05 -17.92
C LEU A 121 -20.38 0.96 -19.05
N GLN A 122 -20.69 0.54 -20.28
CA GLN A 122 -20.72 1.43 -21.45
C GLN A 122 -22.14 1.95 -21.60
N LEU A 123 -22.39 3.18 -21.13
CA LEU A 123 -23.73 3.81 -21.24
C LEU A 123 -24.08 4.20 -22.67
N THR A 124 -23.09 4.77 -23.38
CA THR A 124 -23.22 5.17 -24.79
C THR A 124 -21.89 4.91 -25.51
N LYS A 125 -21.84 5.11 -26.83
CA LYS A 125 -20.58 5.01 -27.61
C LYS A 125 -19.49 5.95 -27.09
N SER A 126 -19.89 7.03 -26.42
CA SER A 126 -18.99 8.08 -25.91
C SER A 126 -18.82 8.07 -24.38
N VAL A 127 -19.71 7.43 -23.63
CA VAL A 127 -19.72 7.48 -22.16
C VAL A 127 -19.49 6.10 -21.58
N LYS A 128 -18.46 5.99 -20.75
CA LYS A 128 -18.18 4.79 -19.97
C LYS A 128 -18.10 5.15 -18.48
N VAL A 129 -18.75 4.36 -17.65
CA VAL A 129 -18.71 4.48 -16.20
C VAL A 129 -18.05 3.23 -15.62
N ARG A 130 -17.15 3.44 -14.68
CA ARG A 130 -16.50 2.40 -13.92
C ARG A 130 -16.81 2.60 -12.45
N THR A 131 -17.31 1.57 -11.80
CA THR A 131 -17.52 1.55 -10.35
C THR A 131 -16.67 0.46 -9.75
N SER A 132 -15.94 0.77 -8.69
CA SER A 132 -15.06 -0.17 -8.01
C SER A 132 -15.32 -0.15 -6.51
N PHE A 133 -15.38 -1.31 -5.90
CA PHE A 133 -15.45 -1.48 -4.46
C PHE A 133 -14.32 -2.39 -4.01
N ALA A 134 -13.60 -2.00 -2.96
CA ALA A 134 -12.48 -2.77 -2.45
C ALA A 134 -12.41 -2.75 -0.93
N GLY A 135 -12.02 -3.89 -0.35
CA GLY A 135 -11.65 -4.03 1.06
C GLY A 135 -10.17 -4.30 1.20
N PHE A 136 -9.51 -3.53 2.04
CA PHE A 136 -8.09 -3.63 2.35
C PHE A 136 -7.89 -4.02 3.80
N ASN A 137 -6.71 -4.56 4.11
CA ASN A 137 -6.30 -4.96 5.47
C ASN A 137 -7.27 -5.95 6.10
N LEU A 138 -7.70 -6.95 5.32
CA LEU A 138 -8.79 -7.85 5.73
C LEU A 138 -8.39 -8.74 6.90
N LEU A 139 -7.10 -9.08 7.04
CA LEU A 139 -6.58 -9.86 8.17
C LEU A 139 -6.37 -9.03 9.42
N SER A 140 -6.40 -7.68 9.29
CA SER A 140 -6.17 -6.78 10.43
C SER A 140 -4.89 -7.15 11.21
N PRO A 141 -3.70 -7.16 10.54
CA PRO A 141 -2.49 -7.68 11.14
C PRO A 141 -2.02 -6.82 12.32
N LYS A 142 -1.32 -7.46 13.27
CA LYS A 142 -0.75 -6.78 14.43
C LYS A 142 0.43 -5.91 14.00
N GLN A 143 0.50 -4.67 14.50
CA GLN A 143 1.55 -3.70 14.14
C GLN A 143 2.53 -3.36 15.26
N SER A 144 2.24 -3.73 16.51
CA SER A 144 3.04 -3.33 17.66
C SER A 144 4.44 -3.94 17.65
N PHE A 145 5.45 -3.13 17.93
CA PHE A 145 6.82 -3.54 18.25
C PHE A 145 6.92 -4.02 19.73
N PHE A 146 6.04 -3.54 20.57
CA PHE A 146 5.84 -4.02 21.95
C PHE A 146 4.79 -5.13 21.91
N ASN A 147 4.99 -6.29 22.28
CA ASN A 147 4.08 -7.45 22.27
C ASN A 147 2.58 -7.15 22.61
N ASN A 148 2.12 -5.93 22.36
CA ASN A 148 0.74 -5.52 22.54
C ASN A 148 -0.15 -6.04 21.38
N ASN A 149 -1.03 -6.98 21.71
CA ASN A 149 -1.91 -7.62 20.74
C ASN A 149 -3.08 -6.75 20.27
N ASN A 150 -3.33 -5.62 20.94
CA ASN A 150 -4.47 -4.74 20.64
C ASN A 150 -4.19 -3.76 19.51
N ILE A 151 -2.91 -3.49 19.19
CA ILE A 151 -2.52 -2.59 18.12
C ILE A 151 -2.53 -3.35 16.79
N ARG A 152 -3.60 -3.15 16.03
CA ARG A 152 -3.84 -3.79 14.73
C ARG A 152 -4.05 -2.75 13.64
N LEU A 153 -3.82 -3.15 12.40
CA LEU A 153 -4.16 -2.35 11.23
C LEU A 153 -5.67 -2.42 11.00
N ASP A 154 -6.31 -1.27 10.92
CA ASP A 154 -7.75 -1.19 10.67
C ASP A 154 -8.09 -1.62 9.24
N ARG A 155 -9.23 -2.30 9.09
CA ARG A 155 -9.81 -2.62 7.79
C ARG A 155 -10.27 -1.33 7.12
N ARG A 156 -10.00 -1.21 5.84
CA ARG A 156 -10.41 -0.05 5.03
C ARG A 156 -11.29 -0.52 3.89
N LEU A 157 -12.45 0.11 3.74
CA LEU A 157 -13.32 -0.04 2.58
C LEU A 157 -13.15 1.17 1.67
N SER A 158 -13.18 0.95 0.37
CA SER A 158 -13.06 2.00 -0.64
C SER A 158 -14.12 1.79 -1.71
N LEU A 159 -14.81 2.86 -2.05
CA LEU A 159 -15.69 2.96 -3.21
C LEU A 159 -15.14 4.04 -4.13
N GLN A 160 -15.00 3.70 -5.41
CA GLN A 160 -14.53 4.62 -6.44
C GLN A 160 -15.48 4.58 -7.63
N ILE A 161 -15.79 5.73 -8.17
CA ILE A 161 -16.59 5.89 -9.37
C ILE A 161 -15.82 6.78 -10.34
N ASP A 162 -15.53 6.26 -11.53
CA ASP A 162 -14.82 6.96 -12.59
C ASP A 162 -15.72 7.08 -13.82
N GLY A 163 -15.65 8.22 -14.49
CA GLY A 163 -16.31 8.47 -15.76
C GLY A 163 -15.28 8.68 -16.89
N GLU A 164 -15.50 8.09 -18.05
CA GLU A 164 -14.73 8.39 -19.25
C GLU A 164 -15.68 8.96 -20.30
N TYR A 165 -15.36 10.13 -20.85
CA TYR A 165 -16.10 10.75 -21.93
C TYR A 165 -15.21 10.97 -23.16
N LYS A 166 -15.62 10.39 -24.30
CA LYS A 166 -14.93 10.61 -25.58
C LYS A 166 -15.51 11.83 -26.29
N LEU A 167 -14.74 12.90 -26.34
CA LEU A 167 -15.01 14.09 -27.14
C LEU A 167 -14.39 13.90 -28.53
N TYR A 168 -15.16 14.15 -29.57
CA TYR A 168 -14.73 14.18 -30.97
C TYR A 168 -13.42 13.43 -31.30
N GLY A 169 -13.52 12.19 -31.70
CA GLY A 169 -12.50 11.41 -32.41
C GLY A 169 -11.26 10.98 -31.62
N LYS A 170 -10.63 11.80 -30.81
CA LYS A 170 -9.35 11.47 -30.13
C LYS A 170 -9.17 12.04 -28.72
N ILE A 171 -10.05 12.91 -28.26
CA ILE A 171 -9.91 13.51 -26.91
C ILE A 171 -10.68 12.68 -25.91
N LEU A 172 -9.98 12.11 -24.93
CA LEU A 172 -10.53 11.34 -23.83
C LEU A 172 -10.42 12.17 -22.55
N LEU A 173 -11.57 12.55 -21.98
CA LEU A 173 -11.61 13.17 -20.65
C LEU A 173 -11.76 12.08 -19.60
N LYS A 174 -10.82 12.03 -18.65
CA LYS A 174 -10.87 11.23 -17.44
C LYS A 174 -10.74 12.19 -16.27
N PRO A 175 -11.77 12.35 -15.44
CA PRO A 175 -11.68 13.15 -14.22
C PRO A 175 -10.77 12.49 -13.18
#